data_1e087e8fa790d60fdfe8cf26e02b389d
#
_entry.id   1e087e8fa790d60fdfe8cf26e02b389d
#
_cell.length_a   1.000
_cell.length_b   1.000
_cell.length_c   1.000
_cell.angle_alpha   90.00
_cell.angle_beta   90.00
_cell.angle_gamma   90.00
#
_symmetry.space_group_name_H-M   'P 1'
#
loop_
_entity.id
_entity.type
_entity.pdbx_description
1 polymer ?
#
loop_
_entity_poly.entity_id
_entity_poly.type
_entity_poly.pdbx_seq_one_letter_code
_entity_poly.pdbx_strand_id
1 'polypeptide(L)'
;MTHDMAVGFKVGFFWYQIGSGDFLHCFFSTIAVNLENGSWGSRFPLIMNKLYQGSLDSENVSKALIELNTIEEELGKISPDKVVWDIDDIKKQPPWGNNISKDITDLSNYFVTSDGEDFLTVFKHALEDSQESGLPIEIEAL
;
A
#
# COMPACT_ATOMS: atom_id res chain seq x y z
N MET A 1 13.11 17.30 1.67
CA MET A 1 13.06 15.90 2.16
C MET A 1 12.08 15.13 1.31
N THR A 2 12.60 14.15 0.58
CA THR A 2 11.78 13.43 -0.38
C THR A 2 10.69 12.56 0.27
N HIS A 3 10.95 12.02 1.49
CA HIS A 3 9.97 11.19 2.19
C HIS A 3 8.77 11.98 2.75
N ASP A 4 8.86 13.32 2.81
CA ASP A 4 7.75 14.17 3.22
C ASP A 4 6.88 14.62 2.05
N MET A 5 7.29 14.31 0.82
CA MET A 5 6.52 14.66 -0.37
C MET A 5 5.28 13.78 -0.49
N ALA A 6 4.21 14.39 -1.02
CA ALA A 6 3.00 13.63 -1.30
C ALA A 6 3.26 12.62 -2.42
N VAL A 7 2.80 11.40 -2.23
CA VAL A 7 2.85 10.36 -3.26
C VAL A 7 1.44 9.90 -3.57
N GLY A 8 1.27 9.35 -4.75
CA GLY A 8 -0.01 8.81 -5.19
C GLY A 8 0.17 7.81 -6.31
N PHE A 9 -0.93 7.15 -6.65
CA PHE A 9 -0.98 6.36 -7.87
C PHE A 9 -1.41 7.24 -9.02
N LYS A 10 -0.79 7.06 -10.16
CA LYS A 10 -1.16 7.77 -11.39
C LYS A 10 -1.52 6.74 -12.46
N VAL A 11 -2.69 6.92 -13.06
CA VAL A 11 -3.16 6.13 -14.19
C VAL A 11 -3.60 7.10 -15.27
N GLY A 12 -2.77 7.31 -16.30
CA GLY A 12 -3.01 8.35 -17.30
C GLY A 12 -3.08 9.73 -16.67
N PHE A 13 -4.22 10.39 -16.78
CA PHE A 13 -4.45 11.70 -16.18
C PHE A 13 -5.03 11.65 -14.78
N PHE A 14 -5.39 10.47 -14.28
CA PHE A 14 -6.02 10.33 -12.98
C PHE A 14 -4.96 10.17 -11.90
N TRP A 15 -5.15 10.91 -10.81
CA TRP A 15 -4.31 10.87 -9.63
C TRP A 15 -5.10 10.31 -8.45
N TYR A 16 -4.53 9.33 -7.78
CA TYR A 16 -5.09 8.72 -6.58
C TYR A 16 -4.18 9.05 -5.40
N GLN A 17 -4.63 9.94 -4.52
CA GLN A 17 -3.82 10.42 -3.41
C GLN A 17 -3.56 9.29 -2.40
N ILE A 18 -2.32 9.17 -1.94
CA ILE A 18 -1.94 8.19 -0.91
C ILE A 18 -1.59 8.93 0.38
N GLY A 19 -0.50 9.64 0.40
CA GLY A 19 0.01 10.34 1.58
C GLY A 19 1.50 10.58 1.42
N SER A 20 2.26 10.50 2.52
CA SER A 20 3.71 10.64 2.46
C SER A 20 4.37 9.35 1.93
N GLY A 21 5.62 9.48 1.47
CA GLY A 21 6.41 8.31 1.10
C GLY A 21 6.61 7.35 2.26
N ASP A 22 6.77 7.89 3.48
CA ASP A 22 6.92 7.07 4.68
C ASP A 22 5.66 6.27 4.99
N PHE A 23 4.48 6.86 4.79
CA PHE A 23 3.21 6.15 4.93
C PHE A 23 3.13 4.98 3.96
N LEU A 24 3.47 5.21 2.71
CA LEU A 24 3.47 4.15 1.69
C LEU A 24 4.46 3.05 2.06
N HIS A 25 5.66 3.41 2.49
CA HIS A 25 6.68 2.45 2.93
C HIS A 25 6.20 1.64 4.14
N CYS A 26 5.45 2.26 5.04
CA CYS A 26 4.83 1.58 6.18
C CYS A 26 3.87 0.48 5.70
N PHE A 27 3.04 0.77 4.72
CA PHE A 27 2.13 -0.23 4.17
C PHE A 27 2.90 -1.43 3.61
N PHE A 28 3.91 -1.19 2.78
CA PHE A 28 4.72 -2.27 2.19
C PHE A 28 5.52 -3.03 3.26
N SER A 29 6.09 -2.31 4.24
CA SER A 29 6.84 -2.94 5.34
C SER A 29 5.96 -3.87 6.16
N THR A 30 4.73 -3.45 6.44
CA THR A 30 3.75 -4.24 7.19
C THR A 30 3.43 -5.55 6.46
N ILE A 31 3.26 -5.49 5.15
CA ILE A 31 3.03 -6.69 4.33
C ILE A 31 4.25 -7.62 4.38
N ALA A 32 5.43 -7.07 4.13
CA ALA A 32 6.64 -7.89 4.06
C ALA A 32 6.90 -8.64 5.37
N VAL A 33 6.75 -7.96 6.51
CA VAL A 33 7.02 -8.57 7.81
C VAL A 33 5.91 -9.55 8.20
N ASN A 34 4.65 -9.17 8.05
CA ASN A 34 3.53 -9.97 8.56
C ASN A 34 3.07 -11.06 7.61
N LEU A 35 3.15 -10.84 6.31
CA LEU A 35 2.61 -11.77 5.32
C LEU A 35 3.69 -12.52 4.53
N GLU A 36 4.90 -12.01 4.49
CA GLU A 36 5.99 -12.60 3.69
C GLU A 36 7.17 -13.04 4.54
N ASN A 37 7.00 -13.15 5.85
CA ASN A 37 8.04 -13.57 6.80
C ASN A 37 9.33 -12.74 6.68
N GLY A 38 9.21 -11.46 6.34
CA GLY A 38 10.34 -10.57 6.16
C GLY A 38 11.03 -10.69 4.81
N SER A 39 10.56 -11.57 3.93
CA SER A 39 11.15 -11.79 2.60
C SER A 39 10.37 -11.01 1.55
N TRP A 40 10.73 -9.76 1.37
CA TRP A 40 10.04 -8.78 0.52
C TRP A 40 9.80 -9.32 -0.89
N GLY A 41 8.53 -9.36 -1.31
CA GLY A 41 8.13 -9.78 -2.65
C GLY A 41 8.07 -11.28 -2.87
N SER A 42 8.30 -12.09 -1.83
CA SER A 42 8.30 -13.55 -1.98
C SER A 42 6.92 -14.12 -2.31
N ARG A 43 5.84 -13.46 -1.87
CA ARG A 43 4.48 -13.90 -2.15
C ARG A 43 3.74 -12.99 -3.14
N PHE A 44 4.04 -11.70 -3.10
CA PHE A 44 3.32 -10.68 -3.85
C PHE A 44 4.28 -9.88 -4.74
N PRO A 45 4.96 -10.54 -5.71
CA PRO A 45 6.02 -9.87 -6.48
C PRO A 45 5.53 -8.73 -7.36
N LEU A 46 4.29 -8.77 -7.85
CA LEU A 46 3.78 -7.68 -8.69
C LEU A 46 3.57 -6.40 -7.89
N ILE A 47 2.98 -6.51 -6.71
CA ILE A 47 2.75 -5.35 -5.84
C ILE A 47 4.04 -4.93 -5.15
N MET A 48 4.73 -5.86 -4.53
CA MET A 48 5.88 -5.56 -3.67
C MET A 48 7.14 -5.19 -4.44
N ASN A 49 7.34 -5.77 -5.62
CA ASN A 49 8.55 -5.50 -6.40
C ASN A 49 8.26 -4.61 -7.62
N LYS A 50 7.37 -5.02 -8.51
CA LYS A 50 7.13 -4.28 -9.76
C LYS A 50 6.53 -2.91 -9.49
N LEU A 51 5.38 -2.86 -8.84
CA LEU A 51 4.70 -1.59 -8.58
C LEU A 51 5.50 -0.70 -7.63
N TYR A 52 6.07 -1.28 -6.58
CA TYR A 52 6.86 -0.50 -5.61
C TYR A 52 8.06 0.19 -6.26
N GLN A 53 8.64 -0.40 -7.30
CA GLN A 53 9.74 0.22 -8.05
C GLN A 53 9.27 1.37 -8.94
N GLY A 54 7.97 1.54 -9.10
CA GLY A 54 7.41 2.72 -9.74
C GLY A 54 6.31 2.49 -10.75
N SER A 55 6.21 1.32 -11.38
CA SER A 55 5.23 1.12 -12.45
C SER A 55 4.85 -0.35 -12.63
N LEU A 56 3.57 -0.57 -12.96
CA LEU A 56 3.07 -1.88 -13.32
C LEU A 56 2.22 -1.76 -14.59
N ASP A 57 2.54 -2.58 -15.59
CA ASP A 57 1.80 -2.59 -16.85
C ASP A 57 0.38 -3.12 -16.65
N SER A 58 -0.57 -2.58 -17.43
CA SER A 58 -1.99 -2.95 -17.31
C SER A 58 -2.23 -4.44 -17.52
N GLU A 59 -1.44 -5.10 -18.36
CA GLU A 59 -1.57 -6.53 -18.60
C GLU A 59 -1.30 -7.40 -17.38
N ASN A 60 -0.59 -6.87 -16.39
CA ASN A 60 -0.28 -7.56 -15.13
C ASN A 60 -1.25 -7.22 -14.00
N VAL A 61 -2.18 -6.31 -14.23
CA VAL A 61 -3.06 -5.80 -13.16
C VAL A 61 -4.02 -6.86 -12.65
N SER A 62 -4.53 -7.73 -13.53
CA SER A 62 -5.45 -8.79 -13.07
C SER A 62 -4.79 -9.69 -12.01
N LYS A 63 -3.51 -10.01 -12.19
CA LYS A 63 -2.75 -10.79 -11.21
C LYS A 63 -2.45 -9.98 -9.96
N ALA A 64 -2.16 -8.69 -10.11
CA ALA A 64 -1.93 -7.81 -8.97
C ALA A 64 -3.19 -7.65 -8.13
N LEU A 65 -4.37 -7.62 -8.74
CA LEU A 65 -5.65 -7.59 -8.01
C LEU A 65 -5.84 -8.85 -7.17
N ILE A 66 -5.44 -10.01 -7.69
CA ILE A 66 -5.48 -11.26 -6.92
C ILE A 66 -4.54 -11.16 -5.72
N GLU A 67 -3.32 -10.64 -5.93
CA GLU A 67 -2.39 -10.40 -4.82
C GLU A 67 -3.00 -9.48 -3.77
N LEU A 68 -3.60 -8.37 -4.20
CA LEU A 68 -4.17 -7.39 -3.27
C LEU A 68 -5.36 -7.96 -2.50
N ASN A 69 -6.19 -8.77 -3.14
CA ASN A 69 -7.32 -9.42 -2.45
C ASN A 69 -6.82 -10.37 -1.35
N THR A 70 -5.75 -11.11 -1.63
CA THR A 70 -5.12 -11.97 -0.63
C THR A 70 -4.54 -11.15 0.51
N ILE A 71 -3.84 -10.06 0.19
CA ILE A 71 -3.28 -9.14 1.17
C ILE A 71 -4.38 -8.62 2.10
N GLU A 72 -5.47 -8.12 1.52
CA GLU A 72 -6.58 -7.58 2.31
C GLU A 72 -7.18 -8.61 3.25
N GLU A 73 -7.42 -9.82 2.73
CA GLU A 73 -7.99 -10.90 3.52
C GLU A 73 -7.09 -11.24 4.70
N GLU A 74 -5.79 -11.38 4.46
CA GLU A 74 -4.85 -11.76 5.51
C GLU A 74 -4.61 -10.63 6.51
N LEU A 75 -4.53 -9.38 6.05
CA LEU A 75 -4.42 -8.23 6.94
C LEU A 75 -5.64 -8.10 7.85
N GLY A 76 -6.81 -8.51 7.39
CA GLY A 76 -8.04 -8.51 8.19
C GLY A 76 -8.00 -9.45 9.39
N LYS A 77 -7.02 -10.33 9.45
CA LYS A 77 -6.84 -11.27 10.56
C LYS A 77 -5.75 -10.84 11.54
N ILE A 78 -5.14 -9.67 11.32
CA ILE A 78 -4.00 -9.20 12.10
C ILE A 78 -4.38 -7.92 12.83
N SER A 79 -4.08 -7.88 14.13
CA SER A 79 -4.41 -6.71 14.94
C SER A 79 -3.57 -5.49 14.57
N PRO A 80 -4.09 -4.25 14.79
CA PRO A 80 -3.39 -3.02 14.39
C PRO A 80 -2.01 -2.83 15.02
N ASP A 81 -1.76 -3.39 16.19
CA ASP A 81 -0.48 -3.25 16.88
C ASP A 81 0.67 -3.97 16.17
N LYS A 82 0.36 -4.78 15.15
CA LYS A 82 1.39 -5.47 14.35
C LYS A 82 1.88 -4.63 13.16
N VAL A 83 1.45 -3.37 13.04
CA VAL A 83 1.94 -2.48 12.00
C VAL A 83 3.46 -2.32 12.09
N VAL A 84 4.12 -2.24 10.93
CA VAL A 84 5.57 -2.03 10.84
C VAL A 84 5.80 -0.74 10.06
N TRP A 85 6.34 0.29 10.76
CA TRP A 85 6.59 1.59 10.13
C TRP A 85 7.71 1.51 9.08
N ASP A 86 8.77 0.78 9.41
CA ASP A 86 9.95 0.68 8.54
C ASP A 86 10.61 -0.68 8.72
N ILE A 87 10.60 -1.50 7.67
CA ILE A 87 11.20 -2.83 7.71
C ILE A 87 12.70 -2.79 7.98
N ASP A 88 13.37 -1.70 7.60
CA ASP A 88 14.81 -1.54 7.80
C ASP A 88 15.15 -1.10 9.23
N ASP A 89 14.16 -0.68 9.99
CA ASP A 89 14.31 -0.32 11.40
C ASP A 89 12.99 -0.61 12.14
N ILE A 90 12.79 -1.86 12.49
CA ILE A 90 11.52 -2.34 13.05
C ILE A 90 11.21 -1.76 14.43
N LYS A 91 12.18 -1.08 15.06
CA LYS A 91 11.94 -0.40 16.34
C LYS A 91 11.25 0.95 16.17
N LYS A 92 11.28 1.52 14.97
CA LYS A 92 10.59 2.78 14.70
C LYS A 92 9.09 2.57 14.77
N GLN A 93 8.40 3.54 15.34
CA GLN A 93 6.96 3.54 15.47
C GLN A 93 6.35 4.57 14.53
N PRO A 94 5.10 4.36 14.07
CA PRO A 94 4.39 5.40 13.35
C PRO A 94 4.33 6.68 14.18
N PRO A 95 4.34 7.87 13.53
CA PRO A 95 4.29 9.14 14.25
C PRO A 95 3.13 9.27 15.22
N TRP A 96 2.01 8.60 14.94
CA TRP A 96 0.82 8.64 15.79
C TRP A 96 0.86 7.59 16.92
N GLY A 97 1.86 6.71 16.95
CA GLY A 97 1.97 5.67 17.97
C GLY A 97 0.73 4.79 18.05
N ASN A 98 0.10 4.74 19.23
CA ASN A 98 -1.13 3.98 19.45
C ASN A 98 -2.39 4.82 19.35
N ASN A 99 -2.27 6.08 18.93
CA ASN A 99 -3.40 6.99 18.82
C ASN A 99 -4.12 6.79 17.48
N ILE A 100 -4.94 5.75 17.42
CA ILE A 100 -5.69 5.38 16.22
C ILE A 100 -7.19 5.45 16.49
N SER A 101 -7.97 5.62 15.41
CA SER A 101 -9.42 5.67 15.49
C SER A 101 -9.99 4.34 16.03
N LYS A 102 -11.09 4.43 16.78
CA LYS A 102 -11.81 3.25 17.27
C LYS A 102 -12.41 2.43 16.12
N ASP A 103 -12.58 3.03 14.95
CA ASP A 103 -13.10 2.35 13.79
C ASP A 103 -12.09 1.39 13.15
N ILE A 104 -10.80 1.54 13.51
CA ILE A 104 -9.76 0.63 13.04
C ILE A 104 -9.80 -0.64 13.88
N THR A 105 -10.11 -1.75 13.23
CA THR A 105 -10.28 -3.05 13.88
C THR A 105 -9.12 -4.02 13.60
N ASP A 106 -8.45 -3.85 12.47
CA ASP A 106 -7.39 -4.75 12.02
C ASP A 106 -6.52 -4.02 11.00
N LEU A 107 -5.51 -4.71 10.45
CA LEU A 107 -4.60 -4.07 9.50
C LEU A 107 -5.22 -3.83 8.12
N SER A 108 -6.35 -4.46 7.78
CA SER A 108 -6.98 -4.22 6.48
C SER A 108 -7.65 -2.84 6.40
N ASN A 109 -8.10 -2.28 7.53
CA ASN A 109 -8.69 -0.94 7.56
C ASN A 109 -7.83 0.07 8.31
N TYR A 110 -6.59 -0.29 8.62
CA TYR A 110 -5.66 0.56 9.35
C TYR A 110 -5.17 1.75 8.55
N PHE A 111 -4.94 1.54 7.24
CA PHE A 111 -4.28 2.52 6.38
C PHE A 111 -5.30 3.47 5.77
N VAL A 112 -5.18 4.75 6.12
CA VAL A 112 -6.08 5.81 5.66
C VAL A 112 -5.24 6.84 4.92
N THR A 113 -5.68 7.23 3.72
CA THR A 113 -4.96 8.20 2.91
C THR A 113 -4.98 9.58 3.54
N SER A 114 -4.12 10.48 3.05
CA SER A 114 -4.04 11.83 3.60
C SER A 114 -5.32 12.65 3.40
N ASP A 115 -6.18 12.23 2.46
CA ASP A 115 -7.49 12.87 2.25
C ASP A 115 -8.65 12.05 2.88
N GLY A 116 -8.33 11.13 3.79
CA GLY A 116 -9.34 10.45 4.62
C GLY A 116 -10.00 9.23 4.01
N GLU A 117 -9.46 8.67 2.93
CA GLU A 117 -10.02 7.50 2.28
C GLU A 117 -9.37 6.21 2.77
N ASP A 118 -10.10 5.09 2.69
CA ASP A 118 -9.53 3.78 2.95
C ASP A 118 -8.50 3.42 1.87
N PHE A 119 -7.25 3.22 2.27
CA PHE A 119 -6.17 3.05 1.30
C PHE A 119 -6.37 1.83 0.39
N LEU A 120 -6.81 0.69 0.94
CA LEU A 120 -7.01 -0.51 0.11
C LEU A 120 -8.11 -0.30 -0.93
N THR A 121 -9.16 0.46 -0.60
CA THR A 121 -10.20 0.82 -1.55
C THR A 121 -9.63 1.67 -2.68
N VAL A 122 -8.83 2.69 -2.34
CA VAL A 122 -8.18 3.55 -3.34
C VAL A 122 -7.25 2.74 -4.22
N PHE A 123 -6.48 1.83 -3.62
CA PHE A 123 -5.54 0.97 -4.35
C PHE A 123 -6.27 0.09 -5.37
N LYS A 124 -7.38 -0.52 -4.95
CA LYS A 124 -8.18 -1.35 -5.86
C LYS A 124 -8.73 -0.54 -7.03
N HIS A 125 -9.26 0.67 -6.75
CA HIS A 125 -9.80 1.54 -7.78
C HIS A 125 -8.72 1.92 -8.80
N ALA A 126 -7.51 2.24 -8.34
CA ALA A 126 -6.41 2.58 -9.23
C ALA A 126 -6.02 1.40 -10.12
N LEU A 127 -5.96 0.19 -9.55
CA LEU A 127 -5.69 -1.01 -10.34
C LEU A 127 -6.79 -1.30 -11.36
N GLU A 128 -8.04 -1.18 -10.95
CA GLU A 128 -9.18 -1.40 -11.85
C GLU A 128 -9.18 -0.38 -13.00
N ASP A 129 -8.84 0.87 -12.69
CA ASP A 129 -8.74 1.91 -13.72
C ASP A 129 -7.62 1.60 -14.72
N SER A 130 -6.47 1.14 -14.23
CA SER A 130 -5.39 0.68 -15.09
C SER A 130 -5.84 -0.46 -16.01
N GLN A 131 -6.57 -1.42 -15.47
CA GLN A 131 -7.07 -2.56 -16.23
C GLN A 131 -8.04 -2.12 -17.32
N GLU A 132 -8.98 -1.24 -16.97
CA GLU A 132 -10.00 -0.76 -17.90
C GLU A 132 -9.43 0.12 -19.00
N SER A 133 -8.52 1.03 -18.65
CA SER A 133 -7.97 2.00 -19.59
C SER A 133 -6.85 1.43 -20.46
N GLY A 134 -6.21 0.34 -20.02
CA GLY A 134 -5.04 -0.21 -20.70
C GLY A 134 -3.77 0.58 -20.44
N LEU A 135 -3.80 1.53 -19.49
CA LEU A 135 -2.66 2.36 -19.15
C LEU A 135 -1.95 1.81 -17.90
N PRO A 136 -0.63 1.99 -17.77
CA PRO A 136 0.06 1.51 -16.58
C PRO A 136 -0.37 2.27 -15.33
N ILE A 137 -0.28 1.61 -14.18
CA ILE A 137 -0.38 2.26 -12.88
C ILE A 137 1.03 2.59 -12.40
N GLU A 138 1.23 3.81 -11.94
CA GLU A 138 2.54 4.30 -11.51
C GLU A 138 2.45 4.89 -10.11
N ILE A 139 3.53 4.77 -9.35
CA ILE A 139 3.68 5.48 -8.08
C ILE A 139 4.51 6.73 -8.39
N GLU A 140 3.96 7.90 -8.10
CA GLU A 140 4.66 9.16 -8.36
C GLU A 140 4.63 10.07 -7.15
N ALA A 141 5.66 10.91 -7.03
CA ALA A 141 5.75 11.94 -6.01
C ALA A 141 5.52 13.30 -6.65
N LEU A 142 4.82 14.16 -5.94
CA LEU A 142 4.63 15.54 -6.36
C LEU A 142 5.85 16.39 -6.04
#